data_a579790c14f31fbf27ed1888dcd6714c
#
_entry.id   a579790c14f31fbf27ed1888dcd6714c
#
_cell.length_a   1.000
_cell.length_b   1.000
_cell.length_c   1.000
_cell.angle_alpha   90.00
_cell.angle_beta   90.00
_cell.angle_gamma   90.00
#
_symmetry.space_group_name_H-M   'P 1'
#
loop_
_entity.id
_entity.type
_entity.pdbx_description
1 polymer ?
#
loop_
_entity_poly.entity_id
_entity_poly.type
_entity_poly.pdbx_seq_one_letter_code
_entity_poly.pdbx_strand_id
1 'polypeptide(L)'
;MTSMNELVMHIDQPGIDSDPARDITTLKPDMSQQEALALQLAVKRRRVAMGDRIIGHQASFTSAGIRSLFPDAPRPMIGTLLASMARADGDQVELDSDDVFIESEMALILSRDLEGRDLTPMDVLSAVDCFLPAIEVAPLRKGVLEKRYSWPHLIAVQKAFGGYVVFGSRFTPARGIDPRLEACLVSVDGEPRAAAAGFEAMGNPLKVVAAMAAGLHEIGEKLHAGQIIMTGSLAPPQRVSRANQVATLEFATLGSVCVRLRG
;
A
#
# COMPACT_ATOMS: atom_id res chain seq x y z
N MET A 1 -23.08 21.62 -0.53
CA MET A 1 -22.19 20.51 -0.14
C MET A 1 -21.87 19.71 -1.40
N THR A 2 -20.60 19.48 -1.68
CA THR A 2 -20.15 18.68 -2.82
C THR A 2 -20.60 17.21 -2.62
N SER A 3 -21.24 16.63 -3.60
CA SER A 3 -21.73 15.25 -3.50
C SER A 3 -20.59 14.23 -3.60
N MET A 4 -20.81 13.02 -3.10
CA MET A 4 -19.84 11.92 -3.23
C MET A 4 -19.45 11.66 -4.70
N ASN A 5 -20.41 11.72 -5.62
CA ASN A 5 -20.15 11.51 -7.05
C ASN A 5 -19.26 12.61 -7.65
N GLU A 6 -19.45 13.87 -7.26
CA GLU A 6 -18.57 14.95 -7.72
C GLU A 6 -17.14 14.77 -7.21
N LEU A 7 -16.96 14.35 -5.94
CA LEU A 7 -15.65 14.06 -5.37
C LEU A 7 -14.98 12.88 -6.09
N VAL A 8 -15.73 11.81 -6.37
CA VAL A 8 -15.23 10.65 -7.14
C VAL A 8 -14.75 11.08 -8.52
N MET A 9 -15.55 11.85 -9.25
CA MET A 9 -15.17 12.33 -10.60
C MET A 9 -13.92 13.21 -10.55
N HIS A 10 -13.80 14.03 -9.53
CA HIS A 10 -12.67 14.92 -9.36
C HIS A 10 -11.35 14.15 -9.12
N ILE A 11 -11.40 13.06 -8.34
CA ILE A 11 -10.24 12.20 -8.10
C ILE A 11 -9.92 11.34 -9.33
N ASP A 12 -10.93 10.78 -9.99
CA ASP A 12 -10.75 9.78 -11.05
C ASP A 12 -10.40 10.38 -12.43
N GLN A 13 -10.72 11.65 -12.63
CA GLN A 13 -10.42 12.39 -13.85
C GLN A 13 -9.74 13.74 -13.55
N PRO A 14 -8.51 13.72 -13.01
CA PRO A 14 -7.80 14.96 -12.73
C PRO A 14 -7.44 15.69 -14.02
N GLY A 15 -7.44 17.01 -13.99
CA GLY A 15 -6.83 17.82 -15.04
C GLY A 15 -5.30 17.63 -15.07
N ILE A 16 -4.65 18.03 -16.16
CA ILE A 16 -3.18 17.88 -16.36
C ILE A 16 -2.37 18.48 -15.19
N ASP A 17 -2.83 19.62 -14.64
CA ASP A 17 -2.16 20.32 -13.55
C ASP A 17 -2.83 20.10 -12.18
N SER A 18 -3.68 19.08 -12.04
CA SER A 18 -4.43 18.87 -10.80
C SER A 18 -3.56 18.29 -9.69
N ASP A 19 -3.78 18.75 -8.48
CA ASP A 19 -3.33 18.14 -7.24
C ASP A 19 -4.57 17.62 -6.51
N PRO A 20 -4.96 16.35 -6.69
CA PRO A 20 -6.20 15.82 -6.15
C PRO A 20 -6.35 15.98 -4.64
N ALA A 21 -5.24 15.89 -3.88
CA ALA A 21 -5.29 16.09 -2.43
C ALA A 21 -5.63 17.54 -2.08
N ARG A 22 -5.06 18.52 -2.77
CA ARG A 22 -5.38 19.95 -2.63
C ARG A 22 -6.84 20.21 -2.98
N ASP A 23 -7.26 19.66 -4.09
CA ASP A 23 -8.59 19.92 -4.64
C ASP A 23 -9.67 19.34 -3.72
N ILE A 24 -9.50 18.11 -3.23
CA ILE A 24 -10.42 17.50 -2.25
C ILE A 24 -10.40 18.26 -0.92
N THR A 25 -9.25 18.76 -0.48
CA THR A 25 -9.16 19.63 0.70
C THR A 25 -10.02 20.90 0.56
N THR A 26 -10.07 21.46 -0.64
CA THR A 26 -10.90 22.65 -0.94
C THR A 26 -12.39 22.29 -1.03
N LEU A 27 -12.72 21.17 -1.67
CA LEU A 27 -14.10 20.74 -1.89
C LEU A 27 -14.80 20.21 -0.63
N LYS A 28 -14.04 19.57 0.26
CA LYS A 28 -14.53 18.97 1.51
C LYS A 28 -13.49 19.12 2.64
N PRO A 29 -13.33 20.31 3.20
CA PRO A 29 -12.28 20.58 4.20
C PRO A 29 -12.45 19.82 5.52
N ASP A 30 -13.66 19.44 5.89
CA ASP A 30 -14.04 18.75 7.12
C ASP A 30 -14.23 17.24 6.96
N MET A 31 -13.52 16.62 6.00
CA MET A 31 -13.62 15.19 5.71
C MET A 31 -13.15 14.33 6.90
N SER A 32 -13.98 13.37 7.31
CA SER A 32 -13.61 12.34 8.28
C SER A 32 -12.82 11.18 7.64
N GLN A 33 -12.15 10.37 8.46
CA GLN A 33 -11.44 9.19 7.96
C GLN A 33 -12.38 8.16 7.30
N GLN A 34 -13.58 7.97 7.86
CA GLN A 34 -14.58 7.06 7.30
C GLN A 34 -15.07 7.55 5.93
N GLU A 35 -15.38 8.84 5.81
CA GLU A 35 -15.76 9.45 4.52
C GLU A 35 -14.63 9.32 3.49
N ALA A 36 -13.39 9.53 3.92
CA ALA A 36 -12.21 9.43 3.06
C ALA A 36 -12.01 8.01 2.51
N LEU A 37 -12.12 6.99 3.37
CA LEU A 37 -11.99 5.59 2.97
C LEU A 37 -13.17 5.17 2.07
N ALA A 38 -14.39 5.60 2.39
CA ALA A 38 -15.56 5.37 1.54
C ALA A 38 -15.40 6.03 0.16
N LEU A 39 -14.87 7.25 0.09
CA LEU A 39 -14.59 7.95 -1.16
C LEU A 39 -13.52 7.22 -1.97
N GLN A 40 -12.42 6.79 -1.34
CA GLN A 40 -11.38 6.00 -1.99
C GLN A 40 -11.97 4.73 -2.63
N LEU A 41 -12.79 3.97 -1.88
CA LEU A 41 -13.47 2.79 -2.40
C LEU A 41 -14.43 3.12 -3.54
N ALA A 42 -15.17 4.22 -3.46
CA ALA A 42 -16.07 4.65 -4.53
C ALA A 42 -15.30 4.94 -5.83
N VAL A 43 -14.13 5.58 -5.76
CA VAL A 43 -13.23 5.76 -6.92
C VAL A 43 -12.79 4.40 -7.49
N LYS A 44 -12.38 3.46 -6.63
CA LYS A 44 -11.96 2.12 -7.08
C LYS A 44 -13.10 1.32 -7.71
N ARG A 45 -14.29 1.37 -7.11
CA ARG A 45 -15.49 0.73 -7.68
C ARG A 45 -15.87 1.30 -9.04
N ARG A 46 -15.71 2.61 -9.24
CA ARG A 46 -15.89 3.22 -10.56
C ARG A 46 -14.92 2.62 -11.58
N ARG A 47 -13.64 2.48 -11.25
CA ARG A 47 -12.65 1.85 -12.13
C ARG A 47 -12.97 0.38 -12.42
N VAL A 48 -13.48 -0.34 -11.43
CA VAL A 48 -13.98 -1.71 -11.63
C VAL A 48 -15.14 -1.74 -12.62
N ALA A 49 -16.08 -0.79 -12.54
CA ALA A 49 -17.16 -0.66 -13.52
C ALA A 49 -16.65 -0.33 -14.95
N MET A 50 -15.45 0.22 -15.08
CA MET A 50 -14.75 0.48 -16.33
C MET A 50 -13.85 -0.68 -16.79
N GLY A 51 -13.88 -1.84 -16.11
CA GLY A 51 -13.19 -3.06 -16.50
C GLY A 51 -11.93 -3.41 -15.69
N ASP A 52 -11.57 -2.63 -14.67
CA ASP A 52 -10.50 -3.00 -13.73
C ASP A 52 -11.01 -3.97 -12.65
N ARG A 53 -10.14 -4.40 -11.75
CA ARG A 53 -10.49 -5.35 -10.68
C ARG A 53 -9.75 -5.00 -9.38
N ILE A 54 -10.46 -5.01 -8.25
CA ILE A 54 -9.83 -4.95 -6.93
C ILE A 54 -9.13 -6.29 -6.69
N ILE A 55 -7.82 -6.23 -6.39
CA ILE A 55 -7.00 -7.41 -6.11
C ILE A 55 -6.64 -7.51 -4.62
N GLY A 56 -6.88 -6.47 -3.84
CA GLY A 56 -6.58 -6.47 -2.42
C GLY A 56 -6.43 -5.07 -1.83
N HIS A 57 -5.67 -5.01 -0.75
CA HIS A 57 -5.44 -3.77 -0.01
C HIS A 57 -3.98 -3.67 0.43
N GLN A 58 -3.55 -2.44 0.73
CA GLN A 58 -2.25 -2.16 1.31
C GLN A 58 -2.38 -1.29 2.55
N ALA A 59 -1.40 -1.40 3.43
CA ALA A 59 -1.22 -0.52 4.58
C ALA A 59 -0.07 0.45 4.35
N SER A 60 -0.20 1.68 4.82
CA SER A 60 0.89 2.65 4.89
C SER A 60 1.04 3.17 6.30
N PHE A 61 2.19 3.79 6.63
CA PHE A 61 2.53 4.34 7.95
C PHE A 61 2.58 3.28 9.06
N THR A 62 3.06 2.09 8.74
CA THR A 62 3.12 0.95 9.67
C THR A 62 4.44 0.84 10.42
N SER A 63 5.58 1.23 9.84
CA SER A 63 6.89 1.12 10.48
C SER A 63 7.15 2.18 11.55
N ALA A 64 7.94 1.85 12.55
CA ALA A 64 8.26 2.74 13.66
C ALA A 64 8.95 4.03 13.18
N GLY A 65 9.87 3.93 12.20
CA GLY A 65 10.57 5.07 11.63
C GLY A 65 9.63 6.10 10.99
N ILE A 66 8.73 5.65 10.11
CA ILE A 66 7.73 6.53 9.48
C ILE A 66 6.78 7.12 10.52
N ARG A 67 6.34 6.33 11.50
CA ARG A 67 5.43 6.81 12.55
C ARG A 67 6.06 7.88 13.45
N SER A 68 7.37 7.86 13.64
CA SER A 68 8.05 8.92 14.39
C SER A 68 8.05 10.26 13.66
N LEU A 69 8.09 10.24 12.33
CA LEU A 69 8.01 11.45 11.49
C LEU A 69 6.56 11.96 11.37
N PHE A 70 5.58 11.06 11.47
CA PHE A 70 4.15 11.34 11.31
C PHE A 70 3.34 10.74 12.48
N PRO A 71 3.47 11.29 13.72
CA PRO A 71 2.86 10.69 14.91
C PRO A 71 1.33 10.66 14.86
N ASP A 72 0.71 11.59 14.13
CA ASP A 72 -0.74 11.73 14.00
C ASP A 72 -1.33 10.93 12.82
N ALA A 73 -0.49 10.19 12.05
CA ALA A 73 -0.98 9.38 10.96
C ALA A 73 -1.89 8.25 11.45
N PRO A 74 -2.98 7.93 10.72
CA PRO A 74 -3.79 6.73 10.98
C PRO A 74 -2.94 5.46 10.94
N ARG A 75 -3.29 4.48 11.75
CA ARG A 75 -2.51 3.25 11.91
C ARG A 75 -3.37 2.00 11.72
N PRO A 76 -3.30 1.40 10.56
CA PRO A 76 -2.64 1.84 9.32
C PRO A 76 -3.50 2.81 8.50
N MET A 77 -2.88 3.52 7.56
CA MET A 77 -3.61 4.14 6.47
C MET A 77 -3.86 3.08 5.39
N ILE A 78 -5.14 2.88 5.04
CA ILE A 78 -5.55 1.79 4.13
C ILE A 78 -5.64 2.31 2.70
N GLY A 79 -5.05 1.57 1.76
CA GLY A 79 -5.18 1.78 0.32
C GLY A 79 -5.77 0.55 -0.37
N THR A 80 -6.61 0.75 -1.39
CA THR A 80 -7.16 -0.33 -2.21
C THR A 80 -6.32 -0.54 -3.46
N LEU A 81 -5.95 -1.79 -3.75
CA LEU A 81 -5.15 -2.20 -4.89
C LEU A 81 -6.02 -2.64 -6.06
N LEU A 82 -5.71 -2.13 -7.25
CA LEU A 82 -6.33 -2.54 -8.51
C LEU A 82 -5.38 -3.41 -9.34
N ALA A 83 -5.93 -4.26 -10.19
CA ALA A 83 -5.15 -5.14 -11.07
C ALA A 83 -4.25 -4.35 -12.01
N SER A 84 -4.69 -3.18 -12.49
CA SER A 84 -3.89 -2.28 -13.34
C SER A 84 -2.61 -1.76 -12.67
N MET A 85 -2.53 -1.79 -11.34
CA MET A 85 -1.35 -1.37 -10.56
C MET A 85 -0.33 -2.50 -10.38
N ALA A 86 -0.75 -3.76 -10.57
CA ALA A 86 0.10 -4.92 -10.33
C ALA A 86 1.10 -5.16 -11.47
N ARG A 87 2.30 -5.58 -11.08
CA ARG A 87 3.36 -6.02 -11.99
C ARG A 87 3.94 -7.33 -11.48
N ALA A 88 4.48 -8.11 -12.40
CA ALA A 88 5.18 -9.34 -12.09
C ALA A 88 6.64 -9.08 -11.70
N ASP A 89 7.25 -10.06 -11.05
CA ASP A 89 8.67 -10.07 -10.74
C ASP A 89 9.52 -9.92 -12.02
N GLY A 90 10.44 -8.96 -11.98
CA GLY A 90 11.30 -8.64 -13.12
C GLY A 90 10.69 -7.70 -14.17
N ASP A 91 9.43 -7.31 -14.01
CA ASP A 91 8.80 -6.37 -14.93
C ASP A 91 9.51 -5.01 -14.95
N GLN A 92 9.32 -4.32 -16.07
CA GLN A 92 9.75 -2.95 -16.26
C GLN A 92 8.60 -2.01 -15.97
N VAL A 93 8.91 -0.95 -15.23
CA VAL A 93 7.98 0.13 -14.87
C VAL A 93 8.49 1.43 -15.45
N GLU A 94 7.65 2.11 -16.22
CA GLU A 94 7.90 3.47 -16.69
C GLU A 94 7.35 4.46 -15.67
N LEU A 95 8.14 5.48 -15.35
CA LEU A 95 7.83 6.43 -14.29
C LEU A 95 7.47 7.79 -14.88
N ASP A 96 6.32 8.31 -14.46
CA ASP A 96 5.86 9.64 -14.83
C ASP A 96 6.50 10.77 -14.00
N SER A 97 7.27 10.42 -12.97
CA SER A 97 7.92 11.38 -12.08
C SER A 97 9.43 11.17 -11.99
N ASP A 98 10.19 12.27 -11.78
CA ASP A 98 11.66 12.24 -11.72
C ASP A 98 12.21 11.49 -10.51
N ASP A 99 11.41 11.35 -9.45
CA ASP A 99 11.77 10.66 -8.23
C ASP A 99 10.64 9.75 -7.77
N VAL A 100 11.02 8.53 -7.39
CA VAL A 100 10.11 7.57 -6.75
C VAL A 100 10.77 7.01 -5.50
N PHE A 101 9.95 6.48 -4.62
CA PHE A 101 10.38 5.62 -3.54
C PHE A 101 10.17 4.16 -3.89
N ILE A 102 11.16 3.34 -3.57
CA ILE A 102 11.05 1.89 -3.50
C ILE A 102 10.77 1.53 -2.05
N GLU A 103 9.64 0.90 -1.82
CA GLU A 103 9.21 0.44 -0.51
C GLU A 103 9.23 -1.07 -0.46
N SER A 104 9.87 -1.61 0.58
CA SER A 104 10.03 -3.05 0.78
C SER A 104 8.89 -3.59 1.61
N GLU A 105 8.09 -4.49 1.06
CA GLU A 105 6.90 -4.99 1.74
C GLU A 105 6.83 -6.50 1.80
N MET A 106 6.22 -6.99 2.87
CA MET A 106 5.70 -8.34 2.93
C MET A 106 4.24 -8.30 2.48
N ALA A 107 3.90 -9.11 1.50
CA ALA A 107 2.52 -9.35 1.11
C ALA A 107 2.06 -10.73 1.58
N LEU A 108 0.75 -10.89 1.75
CA LEU A 108 0.12 -12.16 2.03
C LEU A 108 -1.17 -12.34 1.21
N ILE A 109 -1.56 -13.58 0.97
CA ILE A 109 -2.81 -13.93 0.32
C ILE A 109 -3.74 -14.56 1.35
N LEU A 110 -5.00 -14.16 1.33
CA LEU A 110 -6.00 -14.70 2.24
C LEU A 110 -6.67 -15.96 1.65
N SER A 111 -6.78 -17.01 2.45
CA SER A 111 -7.55 -18.23 2.13
C SER A 111 -9.03 -18.12 2.47
N ARG A 112 -9.41 -17.19 3.35
CA ARG A 112 -10.79 -16.92 3.76
C ARG A 112 -10.98 -15.44 4.10
N ASP A 113 -12.24 -15.02 4.13
CA ASP A 113 -12.61 -13.65 4.51
C ASP A 113 -12.18 -13.34 5.95
N LEU A 114 -11.81 -12.07 6.17
CA LEU A 114 -11.56 -11.49 7.49
C LEU A 114 -12.46 -10.28 7.68
N GLU A 115 -13.27 -10.31 8.75
CA GLU A 115 -14.21 -9.25 9.10
C GLU A 115 -14.27 -9.08 10.62
N GLY A 116 -14.36 -7.84 11.09
CA GLY A 116 -14.54 -7.52 12.51
C GLY A 116 -13.49 -6.57 13.06
N ARG A 117 -13.76 -6.07 14.28
CA ARG A 117 -12.92 -5.07 14.96
C ARG A 117 -11.85 -5.67 15.86
N ASP A 118 -12.12 -6.87 16.40
CA ASP A 118 -11.36 -7.45 17.49
C ASP A 118 -10.54 -8.69 17.05
N LEU A 119 -10.10 -8.69 15.79
CA LEU A 119 -9.28 -9.78 15.27
C LEU A 119 -7.91 -9.81 15.94
N THR A 120 -7.51 -10.99 16.39
CA THR A 120 -6.16 -11.25 16.90
C THR A 120 -5.19 -11.63 15.77
N PRO A 121 -3.87 -11.54 15.99
CA PRO A 121 -2.90 -12.10 15.05
C PRO A 121 -3.13 -13.58 14.70
N MET A 122 -3.67 -14.37 15.64
CA MET A 122 -3.98 -15.79 15.41
C MET A 122 -5.17 -15.96 14.45
N ASP A 123 -6.19 -15.10 14.57
CA ASP A 123 -7.33 -15.11 13.64
C ASP A 123 -6.86 -14.79 12.23
N VAL A 124 -5.99 -13.78 12.10
CA VAL A 124 -5.37 -13.42 10.83
C VAL A 124 -4.51 -14.57 10.29
N LEU A 125 -3.58 -15.11 11.08
CA LEU A 125 -2.69 -16.20 10.65
C LEU A 125 -3.47 -17.40 10.13
N SER A 126 -4.58 -17.75 10.81
CA SER A 126 -5.44 -18.86 10.39
C SER A 126 -6.18 -18.62 9.06
N ALA A 127 -6.18 -17.38 8.58
CA ALA A 127 -6.76 -16.97 7.29
C ALA A 127 -5.71 -16.72 6.20
N VAL A 128 -4.42 -16.78 6.51
CA VAL A 128 -3.35 -16.61 5.52
C VAL A 128 -3.07 -17.93 4.83
N ASP A 129 -3.06 -17.92 3.50
CA ASP A 129 -2.61 -19.03 2.67
C ASP A 129 -1.09 -19.03 2.55
N CYS A 130 -0.54 -17.92 2.07
CA CYS A 130 0.90 -17.79 1.84
C CYS A 130 1.39 -16.36 2.04
N PHE A 131 2.71 -16.23 2.18
CA PHE A 131 3.46 -14.98 2.13
C PHE A 131 4.28 -14.89 0.85
N LEU A 132 4.52 -13.66 0.39
CA LEU A 132 5.37 -13.38 -0.76
C LEU A 132 6.05 -12.01 -0.60
N PRO A 133 7.24 -11.79 -1.21
CA PRO A 133 7.85 -10.48 -1.24
C PRO A 133 7.10 -9.55 -2.17
N ALA A 134 7.04 -8.25 -1.84
CA ALA A 134 6.46 -7.23 -2.70
C ALA A 134 7.26 -5.94 -2.65
N ILE A 135 7.33 -5.24 -3.78
CA ILE A 135 7.87 -3.88 -3.88
C ILE A 135 6.73 -2.94 -4.23
N GLU A 136 6.59 -1.86 -3.47
CA GLU A 136 5.83 -0.70 -3.93
C GLU A 136 6.78 0.28 -4.62
N VAL A 137 6.42 0.70 -5.84
CA VAL A 137 7.04 1.81 -6.55
C VAL A 137 6.12 3.01 -6.37
N ALA A 138 6.45 3.87 -5.41
CA ALA A 138 5.61 4.99 -5.01
C ALA A 138 6.15 6.32 -5.55
N PRO A 139 5.37 7.10 -6.31
CA PRO A 139 5.81 8.43 -6.73
C PRO A 139 5.98 9.36 -5.52
N LEU A 140 7.03 10.18 -5.55
CA LEU A 140 7.31 11.14 -4.49
C LEU A 140 6.24 12.24 -4.47
N ARG A 141 5.46 12.29 -3.41
CA ARG A 141 4.42 13.32 -3.21
C ARG A 141 4.92 14.44 -2.30
N LYS A 142 5.37 15.54 -2.89
CA LYS A 142 5.90 16.69 -2.15
C LYS A 142 4.93 17.21 -1.08
N GLY A 143 3.63 17.28 -1.38
CA GLY A 143 2.62 17.74 -0.42
C GLY A 143 2.50 16.89 0.84
N VAL A 144 2.79 15.58 0.76
CA VAL A 144 2.85 14.70 1.93
C VAL A 144 4.06 15.04 2.81
N LEU A 145 5.24 15.16 2.19
CA LEU A 145 6.47 15.50 2.90
C LEU A 145 6.40 16.87 3.56
N GLU A 146 5.76 17.83 2.90
CA GLU A 146 5.57 19.19 3.41
C GLU A 146 4.41 19.30 4.40
N LYS A 147 3.70 18.19 4.71
CA LYS A 147 2.57 18.13 5.65
C LYS A 147 1.45 19.14 5.32
N ARG A 148 1.21 19.37 4.00
CA ARG A 148 0.22 20.36 3.53
C ARG A 148 -1.23 19.90 3.62
N TYR A 149 -1.47 18.59 3.75
CA TYR A 149 -2.80 18.00 3.71
C TYR A 149 -3.14 17.25 4.99
N SER A 150 -4.40 17.22 5.36
CA SER A 150 -4.87 16.37 6.45
C SER A 150 -4.88 14.89 6.06
N TRP A 151 -4.83 14.00 7.05
CA TRP A 151 -4.84 12.57 6.82
C TRP A 151 -6.06 12.08 6.05
N PRO A 152 -7.31 12.52 6.36
CA PRO A 152 -8.47 12.12 5.57
C PRO A 152 -8.32 12.44 4.08
N HIS A 153 -7.82 13.62 3.73
CA HIS A 153 -7.62 13.97 2.32
C HIS A 153 -6.57 13.09 1.63
N LEU A 154 -5.50 12.73 2.34
CA LEU A 154 -4.49 11.79 1.83
C LEU A 154 -5.04 10.37 1.66
N ILE A 155 -5.87 9.90 2.59
CA ILE A 155 -6.57 8.60 2.48
C ILE A 155 -7.47 8.59 1.23
N ALA A 156 -8.26 9.64 1.02
CA ALA A 156 -9.18 9.73 -0.11
C ALA A 156 -8.48 9.57 -1.46
N VAL A 157 -7.27 10.11 -1.59
CA VAL A 157 -6.46 10.04 -2.84
C VAL A 157 -5.40 8.95 -2.83
N GLN A 158 -5.37 8.08 -1.82
CA GLN A 158 -4.39 7.01 -1.72
C GLN A 158 -4.45 6.08 -2.93
N LYS A 159 -3.31 5.92 -3.62
CA LYS A 159 -3.22 5.11 -4.84
C LYS A 159 -4.21 5.51 -5.95
N ALA A 160 -4.72 6.74 -5.92
CA ALA A 160 -5.57 7.22 -7.01
C ALA A 160 -4.77 7.45 -8.29
N PHE A 161 -3.52 7.89 -8.17
CA PHE A 161 -2.66 8.27 -9.28
C PHE A 161 -1.25 7.72 -9.11
N GLY A 162 -0.79 7.04 -10.15
CA GLY A 162 0.57 6.52 -10.25
C GLY A 162 0.92 5.49 -9.18
N GLY A 163 2.10 4.97 -9.29
CA GLY A 163 2.61 3.91 -8.44
C GLY A 163 2.20 2.52 -8.89
N TYR A 164 3.09 1.58 -8.64
CA TYR A 164 2.91 0.19 -8.99
C TYR A 164 3.24 -0.69 -7.79
N VAL A 165 2.69 -1.88 -7.78
CA VAL A 165 3.03 -2.92 -6.83
C VAL A 165 3.57 -4.11 -7.60
N VAL A 166 4.76 -4.58 -7.25
CA VAL A 166 5.45 -5.68 -7.92
C VAL A 166 5.48 -6.86 -6.98
N PHE A 167 4.95 -7.98 -7.39
CA PHE A 167 4.84 -9.17 -6.56
C PHE A 167 5.86 -10.22 -6.97
N GLY A 168 6.57 -10.78 -5.99
CA GLY A 168 7.45 -11.91 -6.22
C GLY A 168 6.70 -13.15 -6.68
N SER A 169 7.41 -14.01 -7.39
CA SER A 169 6.87 -15.23 -8.00
C SER A 169 6.80 -16.43 -7.04
N ARG A 170 7.42 -16.33 -5.85
CA ARG A 170 7.42 -17.40 -4.85
C ARG A 170 6.33 -17.19 -3.81
N PHE A 171 5.38 -18.12 -3.78
CA PHE A 171 4.30 -18.20 -2.79
C PHE A 171 4.73 -19.16 -1.67
N THR A 172 5.11 -18.62 -0.51
CA THR A 172 5.59 -19.40 0.63
C THR A 172 4.43 -19.70 1.57
N PRO A 173 4.03 -20.99 1.77
CA PRO A 173 2.92 -21.33 2.66
C PRO A 173 3.11 -20.73 4.06
N ALA A 174 2.02 -20.25 4.67
CA ALA A 174 2.08 -19.55 5.95
C ALA A 174 2.54 -20.43 7.11
N ARG A 175 2.39 -21.76 6.96
CA ARG A 175 2.76 -22.71 8.01
C ARG A 175 4.27 -22.72 8.26
N GLY A 176 4.65 -22.46 9.50
CA GLY A 176 6.06 -22.45 9.93
C GLY A 176 6.78 -21.12 9.73
N ILE A 177 6.09 -20.11 9.19
CA ILE A 177 6.63 -18.75 9.07
C ILE A 177 6.24 -17.94 10.30
N ASP A 178 7.22 -17.32 10.94
CA ASP A 178 6.98 -16.21 11.88
C ASP A 178 7.21 -14.90 11.12
N PRO A 179 6.16 -14.22 10.67
CA PRO A 179 6.32 -13.03 9.83
C PRO A 179 7.02 -11.87 10.53
N ARG A 180 7.12 -11.88 11.86
CA ARG A 180 7.88 -10.87 12.62
C ARG A 180 9.38 -10.98 12.41
N LEU A 181 9.87 -12.21 12.22
CA LEU A 181 11.30 -12.54 12.15
C LEU A 181 11.82 -12.64 10.71
N GLU A 182 10.95 -12.51 9.71
CA GLU A 182 11.37 -12.48 8.32
C GLU A 182 12.21 -11.24 8.03
N ALA A 183 13.52 -11.45 7.90
CA ALA A 183 14.46 -10.40 7.54
C ALA A 183 14.42 -10.14 6.02
N CYS A 184 14.61 -8.89 5.64
CA CYS A 184 14.72 -8.50 4.24
C CYS A 184 15.91 -7.57 3.98
N LEU A 185 16.44 -7.63 2.76
CA LEU A 185 17.49 -6.77 2.23
C LEU A 185 16.98 -6.06 0.98
N VAL A 186 17.11 -4.75 0.95
CA VAL A 186 16.82 -3.91 -0.21
C VAL A 186 18.13 -3.52 -0.88
N SER A 187 18.23 -3.77 -2.18
CA SER A 187 19.38 -3.38 -3.01
C SER A 187 18.92 -2.54 -4.21
N VAL A 188 19.76 -1.63 -4.67
CA VAL A 188 19.56 -0.88 -5.92
C VAL A 188 20.82 -1.05 -6.75
N ASP A 189 20.67 -1.55 -7.98
CA ASP A 189 21.77 -1.86 -8.90
C ASP A 189 22.82 -2.82 -8.28
N GLY A 190 22.36 -3.76 -7.44
CA GLY A 190 23.19 -4.72 -6.72
C GLY A 190 23.84 -4.16 -5.44
N GLU A 191 23.74 -2.87 -5.17
CA GLU A 191 24.29 -2.27 -3.97
C GLU A 191 23.27 -2.32 -2.81
N PRO A 192 23.60 -2.92 -1.66
CA PRO A 192 22.75 -2.92 -0.49
C PRO A 192 22.44 -1.50 0.00
N ARG A 193 21.17 -1.23 0.28
CA ARG A 193 20.68 0.09 0.71
C ARG A 193 20.10 0.08 2.11
N ALA A 194 19.32 -0.96 2.44
CA ALA A 194 18.66 -1.08 3.73
C ALA A 194 18.36 -2.53 4.05
N ALA A 195 18.26 -2.84 5.33
CA ALA A 195 17.77 -4.12 5.83
C ALA A 195 16.73 -3.87 6.94
N ALA A 196 15.78 -4.79 7.06
CA ALA A 196 14.73 -4.72 8.07
C ALA A 196 14.21 -6.12 8.41
N ALA A 197 13.27 -6.19 9.31
CA ALA A 197 12.53 -7.42 9.60
C ALA A 197 11.04 -7.13 9.70
N GLY A 198 10.20 -8.15 9.55
CA GLY A 198 8.75 -8.00 9.55
C GLY A 198 8.18 -7.35 10.82
N PHE A 199 8.90 -7.41 11.93
CA PHE A 199 8.50 -6.77 13.18
C PHE A 199 8.36 -5.23 13.04
N GLU A 200 8.99 -4.60 12.06
CA GLU A 200 8.85 -3.16 11.80
C GLU A 200 7.40 -2.77 11.48
N ALA A 201 6.64 -3.67 10.87
CA ALA A 201 5.22 -3.46 10.59
C ALA A 201 4.37 -3.60 11.89
N MET A 202 4.24 -2.52 12.66
CA MET A 202 3.47 -2.43 13.92
C MET A 202 3.83 -3.51 14.95
N GLY A 203 5.07 -3.99 14.96
CA GLY A 203 5.57 -5.08 15.80
C GLY A 203 5.15 -6.48 15.35
N ASN A 204 4.24 -6.58 14.39
CA ASN A 204 3.79 -7.83 13.76
C ASN A 204 2.94 -7.52 12.52
N PRO A 205 3.31 -8.00 11.32
CA PRO A 205 2.53 -7.81 10.09
C PRO A 205 1.06 -8.25 10.21
N LEU A 206 0.78 -9.28 11.01
CA LEU A 206 -0.59 -9.76 11.23
C LEU A 206 -1.46 -8.75 12.03
N LYS A 207 -0.85 -7.91 12.88
CA LYS A 207 -1.57 -6.80 13.53
C LYS A 207 -1.98 -5.72 12.54
N VAL A 208 -1.16 -5.49 11.51
CA VAL A 208 -1.51 -4.57 10.43
C VAL A 208 -2.78 -5.04 9.73
N VAL A 209 -2.83 -6.33 9.36
CA VAL A 209 -4.00 -6.93 8.68
C VAL A 209 -5.25 -6.86 9.56
N ALA A 210 -5.12 -7.17 10.86
CA ALA A 210 -6.23 -7.05 11.81
C ALA A 210 -6.76 -5.61 11.89
N ALA A 211 -5.87 -4.62 11.95
CA ALA A 211 -6.25 -3.21 11.97
C ALA A 211 -6.88 -2.77 10.64
N MET A 212 -6.42 -3.30 9.50
CA MET A 212 -7.06 -3.05 8.20
C MET A 212 -8.48 -3.63 8.16
N ALA A 213 -8.68 -4.85 8.64
CA ALA A 213 -10.01 -5.47 8.72
C ALA A 213 -10.96 -4.64 9.60
N ALA A 214 -10.47 -4.14 10.73
CA ALA A 214 -11.25 -3.25 11.61
C ALA A 214 -11.63 -1.94 10.91
N GLY A 215 -10.70 -1.28 10.21
CA GLY A 215 -10.98 -0.04 9.48
C GLY A 215 -11.97 -0.23 8.32
N LEU A 216 -11.89 -1.34 7.60
CA LEU A 216 -12.85 -1.67 6.54
C LEU A 216 -14.23 -1.99 7.12
N HIS A 217 -14.29 -2.70 8.25
CA HIS A 217 -15.54 -3.02 8.93
C HIS A 217 -16.33 -1.75 9.33
N GLU A 218 -15.65 -0.66 9.68
CA GLU A 218 -16.31 0.62 10.01
C GLU A 218 -17.11 1.24 8.87
N ILE A 219 -16.79 0.87 7.63
CA ILE A 219 -17.52 1.32 6.44
C ILE A 219 -18.35 0.20 5.79
N GLY A 220 -18.60 -0.91 6.51
CA GLY A 220 -19.37 -2.04 6.03
C GLY A 220 -18.65 -2.90 4.99
N GLU A 221 -17.32 -2.86 4.97
CA GLU A 221 -16.47 -3.66 4.08
C GLU A 221 -15.67 -4.69 4.86
N LYS A 222 -15.02 -5.62 4.15
CA LYS A 222 -14.14 -6.64 4.73
C LYS A 222 -12.98 -6.98 3.80
N LEU A 223 -12.03 -7.73 4.30
CA LEU A 223 -11.00 -8.37 3.50
C LEU A 223 -11.54 -9.72 2.98
N HIS A 224 -11.41 -9.97 1.67
CA HIS A 224 -11.95 -11.16 1.03
C HIS A 224 -10.91 -12.23 0.78
N ALA A 225 -11.33 -13.49 0.76
CA ALA A 225 -10.51 -14.60 0.31
C ALA A 225 -9.96 -14.34 -1.10
N GLY A 226 -8.71 -14.74 -1.33
CA GLY A 226 -7.97 -14.51 -2.58
C GLY A 226 -7.39 -13.11 -2.73
N GLN A 227 -7.68 -12.17 -1.85
CA GLN A 227 -7.07 -10.85 -1.88
C GLN A 227 -5.61 -10.88 -1.39
N ILE A 228 -4.80 -10.02 -2.02
CA ILE A 228 -3.42 -9.73 -1.62
C ILE A 228 -3.43 -8.57 -0.63
N ILE A 229 -2.80 -8.76 0.52
CA ILE A 229 -2.68 -7.73 1.55
C ILE A 229 -1.20 -7.36 1.71
N MET A 230 -0.85 -6.11 1.45
CA MET A 230 0.49 -5.56 1.68
C MET A 230 0.55 -4.88 3.05
N THR A 231 1.59 -5.18 3.81
CA THR A 231 1.66 -4.82 5.24
C THR A 231 2.37 -3.50 5.54
N GLY A 232 2.77 -2.76 4.52
CA GLY A 232 3.52 -1.52 4.65
C GLY A 232 5.03 -1.73 4.62
N SER A 233 5.74 -0.68 4.26
CA SER A 233 7.19 -0.72 4.10
C SER A 233 7.90 -1.11 5.39
N LEU A 234 8.75 -2.13 5.32
CA LEU A 234 9.54 -2.64 6.44
C LEU A 234 10.81 -1.79 6.62
N ALA A 235 11.60 -1.63 5.57
CA ALA A 235 12.77 -0.75 5.59
C ALA A 235 12.40 0.70 5.26
N PRO A 236 13.24 1.69 5.62
CA PRO A 236 13.06 3.05 5.14
C PRO A 236 12.95 3.10 3.61
N PRO A 237 11.98 3.85 3.05
CA PRO A 237 11.84 3.98 1.61
C PRO A 237 13.12 4.43 0.92
N GLN A 238 13.50 3.76 -0.17
CA GLN A 238 14.71 4.08 -0.92
C GLN A 238 14.36 4.98 -2.09
N ARG A 239 14.90 6.20 -2.10
CA ARG A 239 14.73 7.10 -3.24
C ARG A 239 15.55 6.62 -4.41
N VAL A 240 14.93 6.52 -5.56
CA VAL A 240 15.56 6.17 -6.84
C VAL A 240 15.21 7.22 -7.89
N SER A 241 16.14 7.46 -8.82
CA SER A 241 15.95 8.37 -9.94
C SER A 241 15.49 7.62 -11.20
N ARG A 242 15.09 8.35 -12.23
CA ARG A 242 14.67 7.78 -13.54
C ARG A 242 15.76 7.02 -14.32
N ALA A 243 16.99 7.03 -13.88
CA ALA A 243 18.07 6.32 -14.60
C ALA A 243 17.85 4.81 -14.46
N ASN A 244 17.64 4.08 -15.54
CA ASN A 244 17.57 2.63 -15.73
C ASN A 244 18.04 1.77 -14.54
N GLN A 245 17.44 1.91 -13.38
CA GLN A 245 17.87 1.25 -12.15
C GLN A 245 17.07 -0.04 -11.91
N VAL A 246 17.69 -0.98 -11.23
CA VAL A 246 17.04 -2.21 -10.78
C VAL A 246 16.98 -2.20 -9.27
N ALA A 247 15.77 -2.22 -8.73
CA ALA A 247 15.56 -2.43 -7.30
C ALA A 247 15.23 -3.90 -7.03
N THR A 248 15.86 -4.47 -6.00
CA THR A 248 15.67 -5.86 -5.58
C THR A 248 15.36 -5.90 -4.09
N LEU A 249 14.39 -6.72 -3.71
CA LEU A 249 14.06 -7.06 -2.35
C LEU A 249 14.22 -8.56 -2.16
N GLU A 250 15.02 -8.96 -1.18
CA GLU A 250 15.28 -10.34 -0.83
C GLU A 250 14.87 -10.61 0.61
N PHE A 251 14.05 -11.63 0.83
CA PHE A 251 13.70 -12.12 2.16
C PHE A 251 14.50 -13.37 2.51
N ALA A 252 14.71 -13.58 3.80
CA ALA A 252 15.43 -14.75 4.30
C ALA A 252 14.79 -16.08 3.84
N THR A 253 13.45 -16.17 3.86
CA THR A 253 12.75 -17.42 3.49
C THR A 253 11.66 -17.23 2.45
N LEU A 254 11.11 -16.02 2.25
CA LEU A 254 10.00 -15.79 1.32
C LEU A 254 10.44 -15.72 -0.15
N GLY A 255 11.74 -15.59 -0.42
CA GLY A 255 12.28 -15.40 -1.76
C GLY A 255 12.58 -13.95 -2.08
N SER A 256 12.63 -13.61 -3.34
CA SER A 256 12.99 -12.28 -3.82
C SER A 256 11.99 -11.73 -4.84
N VAL A 257 12.06 -10.44 -5.07
CA VAL A 257 11.35 -9.73 -6.13
C VAL A 257 12.22 -8.59 -6.65
N CYS A 258 12.18 -8.33 -7.93
CA CYS A 258 12.87 -7.18 -8.52
C CYS A 258 11.99 -6.39 -9.49
N VAL A 259 12.34 -5.13 -9.68
CA VAL A 259 11.70 -4.23 -10.64
C VAL A 259 12.75 -3.43 -11.40
N ARG A 260 12.52 -3.27 -12.70
CA ARG A 260 13.35 -2.40 -13.57
C ARG A 260 12.65 -1.07 -13.76
N LEU A 261 13.31 -0.01 -13.37
CA LEU A 261 12.79 1.36 -13.49
C LEU A 261 13.34 1.99 -14.76
N ARG A 262 12.45 2.50 -15.61
CA ARG A 262 12.81 3.31 -16.78
C ARG A 262 12.19 4.70 -16.68
N GLY A 263 12.92 5.68 -17.17
CA GLY A 263 12.47 7.04 -17.29
C GLY A 263 12.72 7.58 -18.68
#